data_a117fd6d400542bfbc936996e8d0c5d3
#
_entry.id   a117fd6d400542bfbc936996e8d0c5d3
#
_cell.length_a   1.000
_cell.length_b   1.000
_cell.length_c   1.000
_cell.angle_alpha   90.00
_cell.angle_beta   90.00
_cell.angle_gamma   90.00
#
_symmetry.space_group_name_H-M   'P 1'
#
loop_
_entity.id
_entity.type
_entity.pdbx_description
1 polymer ?
#
loop_
_entity_poly.entity_id
_entity_poly.type
_entity_poly.pdbx_seq_one_letter_code
_entity_poly.pdbx_strand_id
1 'polypeptide(L)'
;GLDFFPIMWEVVPEDVMLEVMSYGLPTRARHWSYGQSYEYQKTQGEMGMSKVYELVLNNDPSYAFLLDSNSNIANTMVIAHVIGHVHFFKNNFLFKKTNRKMVYVAAERAARVEEYITKYGLEQVEHTMDMAFAMEKSISWKKGFYRKPYESRKKVWKSRKVEEFDDMFGLSEDPHIKEVVENDKFPPRPEDDLLWFFANNARLEPWQKDIFEIMREEAFYFYPQYYTKIINEGFASFIHAELMYMLS
;
A
#
# COMPACT_ATOMS: atom_id res chain seq x y z
N GLY A 1 -20.98 21.57 -12.44
CA GLY A 1 -21.40 20.94 -11.19
C GLY A 1 -20.35 19.93 -10.71
N LEU A 2 -20.45 19.55 -9.44
CA LEU A 2 -19.56 18.54 -8.86
C LEU A 2 -19.96 17.13 -9.32
N ASP A 3 -18.99 16.30 -9.63
CA ASP A 3 -19.17 14.90 -10.02
C ASP A 3 -18.39 14.01 -9.03
N PHE A 4 -19.08 13.34 -8.11
CA PHE A 4 -18.49 12.53 -7.05
C PHE A 4 -19.23 11.19 -6.89
N PHE A 5 -18.60 10.23 -6.21
CA PHE A 5 -19.24 8.96 -5.87
C PHE A 5 -20.34 9.17 -4.82
N PRO A 6 -21.37 8.30 -4.75
CA PRO A 6 -22.24 8.25 -3.60
C PRO A 6 -21.42 8.18 -2.30
N ILE A 7 -21.88 8.89 -1.25
CA ILE A 7 -21.18 8.93 0.04
C ILE A 7 -22.07 8.29 1.09
N MET A 8 -21.56 7.28 1.75
CA MET A 8 -22.17 6.68 2.93
C MET A 8 -21.65 7.39 4.17
N TRP A 9 -22.53 8.09 4.85
CA TRP A 9 -22.20 8.89 6.02
C TRP A 9 -22.45 8.09 7.30
N GLU A 10 -21.46 8.05 8.18
CA GLU A 10 -21.60 7.45 9.50
C GLU A 10 -21.23 8.46 10.58
N VAL A 11 -22.06 8.55 11.63
CA VAL A 11 -21.77 9.38 12.80
C VAL A 11 -21.20 8.46 13.87
N VAL A 12 -19.97 8.75 14.29
CA VAL A 12 -19.21 7.87 15.18
C VAL A 12 -18.61 8.67 16.36
N PRO A 13 -18.37 8.01 17.51
CA PRO A 13 -17.62 8.61 18.60
C PRO A 13 -16.12 8.73 18.22
N GLU A 14 -15.41 9.58 18.99
CA GLU A 14 -14.01 9.94 18.71
C GLU A 14 -13.07 8.72 18.71
N ASP A 15 -13.26 7.76 19.61
CA ASP A 15 -12.45 6.55 19.71
C ASP A 15 -12.55 5.68 18.47
N VAL A 16 -13.75 5.53 17.90
CA VAL A 16 -13.97 4.78 16.65
C VAL A 16 -13.31 5.51 15.47
N MET A 17 -13.41 6.84 15.42
CA MET A 17 -12.75 7.62 14.37
C MET A 17 -11.22 7.49 14.44
N LEU A 18 -10.64 7.58 15.65
CA LEU A 18 -9.21 7.39 15.86
C LEU A 18 -8.75 5.97 15.51
N GLU A 19 -9.57 4.96 15.80
CA GLU A 19 -9.29 3.59 15.42
C GLU A 19 -9.20 3.45 13.90
N VAL A 20 -10.22 3.86 13.14
CA VAL A 20 -10.23 3.77 11.68
C VAL A 20 -9.08 4.56 11.07
N MET A 21 -8.75 5.74 11.62
CA MET A 21 -7.59 6.52 11.17
C MET A 21 -6.27 5.80 11.39
N SER A 22 -6.13 5.14 12.53
CA SER A 22 -4.89 4.44 12.88
C SER A 22 -4.63 3.23 11.98
N TYR A 23 -5.68 2.55 11.58
CA TYR A 23 -5.62 1.47 10.60
C TYR A 23 -5.54 1.98 9.15
N GLY A 24 -6.07 3.16 8.87
CA GLY A 24 -6.20 3.74 7.52
C GLY A 24 -7.26 3.09 6.65
N LEU A 25 -7.70 1.87 6.98
CA LEU A 25 -8.82 1.13 6.40
C LEU A 25 -9.54 0.38 7.51
N PRO A 26 -10.88 0.41 7.58
CA PRO A 26 -11.62 -0.45 8.49
C PRO A 26 -11.33 -1.92 8.18
N THR A 27 -11.30 -2.76 9.21
CA THR A 27 -11.11 -4.21 9.06
C THR A 27 -9.79 -4.65 8.40
N ARG A 28 -8.76 -3.82 8.40
CA ARG A 28 -7.41 -4.19 7.96
C ARG A 28 -6.81 -5.27 8.87
N ALA A 29 -5.91 -6.10 8.36
CA ALA A 29 -5.17 -7.07 9.17
C ALA A 29 -4.46 -6.37 10.35
N ARG A 30 -4.59 -6.93 11.55
CA ARG A 30 -3.98 -6.34 12.74
C ARG A 30 -2.47 -6.36 12.68
N HIS A 31 -1.88 -5.30 13.22
CA HIS A 31 -0.43 -5.17 13.38
C HIS A 31 -0.13 -4.25 14.56
N TRP A 32 0.94 -4.50 15.30
CA TRP A 32 1.31 -3.73 16.49
C TRP A 32 1.46 -2.22 16.21
N SER A 33 1.94 -1.83 15.03
CA SER A 33 2.14 -0.43 14.65
C SER A 33 0.86 0.41 14.60
N TYR A 34 -0.29 -0.23 14.38
CA TYR A 34 -1.57 0.50 14.40
C TYR A 34 -1.99 0.89 15.82
N GLY A 35 -1.75 0.02 16.79
CA GLY A 35 -1.93 0.36 18.20
C GLY A 35 -1.03 1.50 18.64
N GLN A 36 0.24 1.50 18.19
CA GLN A 36 1.16 2.62 18.43
C GLN A 36 0.64 3.92 17.79
N SER A 37 0.13 3.85 16.55
CA SER A 37 -0.45 5.01 15.86
C SER A 37 -1.68 5.53 16.59
N TYR A 38 -2.54 4.64 17.08
CA TYR A 38 -3.72 5.01 17.86
C TYR A 38 -3.35 5.77 19.14
N GLU A 39 -2.44 5.23 19.95
CA GLU A 39 -1.99 5.87 21.20
C GLU A 39 -1.31 7.22 20.94
N TYR A 40 -0.53 7.32 19.87
CA TYR A 40 0.09 8.58 19.47
C TYR A 40 -0.96 9.63 19.11
N GLN A 41 -1.95 9.30 18.28
CA GLN A 41 -3.01 10.24 17.86
C GLN A 41 -3.89 10.65 19.05
N LYS A 42 -4.24 9.70 19.91
CA LYS A 42 -5.00 9.97 21.14
C LYS A 42 -4.27 10.94 22.04
N THR A 43 -2.99 10.71 22.30
CA THR A 43 -2.15 11.60 23.11
C THR A 43 -2.08 13.01 22.50
N GLN A 44 -1.93 13.13 21.17
CA GLN A 44 -1.93 14.42 20.48
C GLN A 44 -3.29 15.15 20.65
N GLY A 45 -4.40 14.43 20.58
CA GLY A 45 -5.74 14.95 20.80
C GLY A 45 -5.93 15.47 22.23
N GLU A 46 -5.54 14.68 23.23
CA GLU A 46 -5.62 15.06 24.66
C GLU A 46 -4.77 16.30 24.99
N MET A 47 -3.63 16.47 24.32
CA MET A 47 -2.78 17.66 24.43
C MET A 47 -3.32 18.86 23.66
N GLY A 48 -4.43 18.73 22.93
CA GLY A 48 -5.01 19.80 22.10
C GLY A 48 -4.18 20.15 20.87
N MET A 49 -3.21 19.32 20.49
CA MET A 49 -2.32 19.57 19.34
C MET A 49 -2.94 19.15 18.02
N SER A 50 -3.89 18.24 18.03
CA SER A 50 -4.65 17.85 16.84
C SER A 50 -6.10 17.56 17.21
N LYS A 51 -7.03 17.91 16.33
CA LYS A 51 -8.40 17.42 16.35
C LYS A 51 -8.69 16.82 14.99
N VAL A 52 -9.20 15.60 15.00
CA VAL A 52 -9.66 14.96 13.77
C VAL A 52 -11.12 15.30 13.60
N TYR A 53 -11.42 15.98 12.53
CA TYR A 53 -12.80 16.38 12.25
C TYR A 53 -13.42 15.58 11.12
N GLU A 54 -12.59 14.94 10.29
CA GLU A 54 -13.03 14.25 9.09
C GLU A 54 -12.21 13.01 8.79
N LEU A 55 -12.88 12.01 8.28
CA LEU A 55 -12.28 10.83 7.70
C LEU A 55 -13.11 10.41 6.50
N VAL A 56 -12.46 10.25 5.34
CA VAL A 56 -13.12 9.78 4.11
C VAL A 56 -12.27 8.73 3.41
N LEU A 57 -12.91 7.64 3.01
CA LEU A 57 -12.25 6.52 2.33
C LEU A 57 -12.50 6.60 0.83
N ASN A 58 -11.41 6.44 0.05
CA ASN A 58 -11.44 6.35 -1.39
C ASN A 58 -12.04 5.02 -1.86
N ASN A 59 -13.36 4.92 -1.85
CA ASN A 59 -14.12 3.73 -2.21
C ASN A 59 -15.33 4.12 -3.08
N ASP A 60 -16.01 3.18 -3.69
CA ASP A 60 -17.25 3.41 -4.42
C ASP A 60 -18.31 2.39 -3.95
N PRO A 61 -19.34 2.83 -3.18
CA PRO A 61 -19.53 4.18 -2.61
C PRO A 61 -18.42 4.58 -1.63
N SER A 62 -18.13 5.90 -1.52
CA SER A 62 -17.20 6.43 -0.52
C SER A 62 -17.79 6.33 0.88
N TYR A 63 -16.98 6.04 1.88
CA TYR A 63 -17.38 6.08 3.28
C TYR A 63 -16.80 7.33 3.93
N ALA A 64 -17.63 8.07 4.64
CA ALA A 64 -17.22 9.27 5.37
C ALA A 64 -17.76 9.23 6.80
N PHE A 65 -16.91 9.63 7.74
CA PHE A 65 -17.20 9.59 9.15
C PHE A 65 -17.31 11.01 9.70
N LEU A 66 -18.33 11.24 10.51
CA LEU A 66 -18.58 12.48 11.22
C LEU A 66 -18.50 12.22 12.72
N LEU A 67 -17.93 13.16 13.48
CA LEU A 67 -17.94 13.06 14.94
C LEU A 67 -19.32 13.38 15.51
N ASP A 68 -19.78 12.57 16.46
CA ASP A 68 -21.00 12.77 17.21
C ASP A 68 -20.92 14.01 18.13
N SER A 69 -19.72 14.34 18.60
CA SER A 69 -19.44 15.51 19.44
C SER A 69 -19.38 16.84 18.70
N ASN A 70 -19.38 16.82 17.35
CA ASN A 70 -19.41 18.04 16.55
C ASN A 70 -20.78 18.72 16.57
N SER A 71 -20.78 20.06 16.54
CA SER A 71 -22.01 20.81 16.29
C SER A 71 -22.51 20.57 14.86
N ASN A 72 -23.82 20.85 14.62
CA ASN A 72 -24.40 20.76 13.29
C ASN A 72 -23.66 21.65 12.27
N ILE A 73 -23.20 22.82 12.68
CA ILE A 73 -22.44 23.74 11.82
C ILE A 73 -21.09 23.09 11.47
N ALA A 74 -20.38 22.52 12.45
CA ALA A 74 -19.11 21.84 12.21
C ALA A 74 -19.28 20.66 11.25
N ASN A 75 -20.30 19.82 11.47
CA ASN A 75 -20.58 18.70 10.55
C ASN A 75 -20.98 19.17 9.15
N THR A 76 -21.70 20.29 9.01
CA THR A 76 -21.99 20.87 7.68
C THR A 76 -20.71 21.29 6.94
N MET A 77 -19.76 21.90 7.67
CA MET A 77 -18.46 22.28 7.12
C MET A 77 -17.65 21.04 6.70
N VAL A 78 -17.63 20.01 7.54
CA VAL A 78 -16.98 18.73 7.22
C VAL A 78 -17.59 18.08 5.98
N ILE A 79 -18.91 18.04 5.89
CA ILE A 79 -19.63 17.49 4.71
C ILE A 79 -19.22 18.23 3.44
N ALA A 80 -19.18 19.56 3.45
CA ALA A 80 -18.75 20.35 2.30
C ALA A 80 -17.31 20.03 1.87
N HIS A 81 -16.41 19.83 2.85
CA HIS A 81 -15.00 19.50 2.60
C HIS A 81 -14.84 18.09 2.04
N VAL A 82 -15.50 17.10 2.62
CA VAL A 82 -15.51 15.70 2.18
C VAL A 82 -16.05 15.56 0.74
N ILE A 83 -17.08 16.31 0.36
CA ILE A 83 -17.56 16.33 -1.04
C ILE A 83 -16.44 16.73 -2.00
N GLY A 84 -15.61 17.69 -1.63
CA GLY A 84 -14.43 18.08 -2.39
C GLY A 84 -13.43 16.93 -2.54
N HIS A 85 -13.12 16.22 -1.45
CA HIS A 85 -12.26 15.04 -1.51
C HIS A 85 -12.82 13.94 -2.41
N VAL A 86 -14.10 13.60 -2.30
CA VAL A 86 -14.72 12.52 -3.10
C VAL A 86 -14.80 12.91 -4.59
N HIS A 87 -15.05 14.19 -4.90
CA HIS A 87 -14.92 14.69 -6.27
C HIS A 87 -13.49 14.50 -6.80
N PHE A 88 -12.49 14.85 -6.00
CA PHE A 88 -11.09 14.67 -6.36
C PHE A 88 -10.73 13.20 -6.58
N PHE A 89 -11.15 12.29 -5.70
CA PHE A 89 -10.93 10.86 -5.84
C PHE A 89 -11.52 10.31 -7.15
N LYS A 90 -12.70 10.74 -7.52
CA LYS A 90 -13.37 10.26 -8.73
C LYS A 90 -12.69 10.73 -10.01
N ASN A 91 -12.22 11.96 -10.04
CA ASN A 91 -11.79 12.63 -11.28
C ASN A 91 -10.28 12.68 -11.46
N ASN A 92 -9.48 12.54 -10.40
CA ASN A 92 -8.03 12.61 -10.49
C ASN A 92 -7.44 11.37 -11.18
N PHE A 93 -6.48 11.59 -12.09
CA PHE A 93 -5.86 10.54 -12.89
C PHE A 93 -5.18 9.45 -12.07
N LEU A 94 -4.51 9.81 -10.97
CA LEU A 94 -3.78 8.84 -10.14
C LEU A 94 -4.73 7.89 -9.41
N PHE A 95 -5.89 8.40 -8.99
CA PHE A 95 -6.90 7.60 -8.31
C PHE A 95 -7.64 6.62 -9.23
N LYS A 96 -7.62 6.81 -10.55
CA LYS A 96 -8.27 5.89 -11.51
C LYS A 96 -7.73 4.47 -11.47
N LYS A 97 -6.49 4.29 -11.01
CA LYS A 97 -5.83 2.97 -10.90
C LYS A 97 -6.01 2.31 -9.54
N THR A 98 -6.61 2.99 -8.57
CA THR A 98 -6.83 2.42 -7.23
C THR A 98 -8.02 1.48 -7.22
N ASN A 99 -7.97 0.49 -6.33
CA ASN A 99 -9.10 -0.42 -6.10
C ASN A 99 -10.21 0.31 -5.35
N ARG A 100 -11.35 0.55 -6.01
CA ARG A 100 -12.52 1.23 -5.44
C ARG A 100 -13.32 0.39 -4.45
N LYS A 101 -12.95 -0.88 -4.28
CA LYS A 101 -13.55 -1.82 -3.33
C LYS A 101 -12.59 -2.22 -2.23
N MET A 102 -11.58 -1.37 -1.98
CA MET A 102 -10.47 -1.71 -1.07
C MET A 102 -10.95 -2.03 0.34
N VAL A 103 -11.99 -1.39 0.84
CA VAL A 103 -12.58 -1.69 2.16
C VAL A 103 -13.00 -3.15 2.27
N TYR A 104 -13.65 -3.70 1.24
CA TYR A 104 -14.08 -5.10 1.23
C TYR A 104 -12.91 -6.06 1.04
N VAL A 105 -11.99 -5.70 0.16
CA VAL A 105 -10.77 -6.48 -0.09
C VAL A 105 -9.90 -6.54 1.17
N ALA A 106 -9.78 -5.45 1.92
CA ALA A 106 -9.03 -5.42 3.17
C ALA A 106 -9.61 -6.38 4.21
N ALA A 107 -10.95 -6.45 4.33
CA ALA A 107 -11.62 -7.39 5.24
C ALA A 107 -11.34 -8.86 4.87
N GLU A 108 -11.43 -9.21 3.58
CA GLU A 108 -11.11 -10.56 3.09
C GLU A 108 -9.65 -10.93 3.39
N ARG A 109 -8.74 -9.98 3.19
CA ARG A 109 -7.32 -10.19 3.43
C ARG A 109 -6.98 -10.28 4.89
N ALA A 110 -7.64 -9.48 5.75
CA ALA A 110 -7.50 -9.58 7.19
C ALA A 110 -7.87 -10.99 7.70
N ALA A 111 -8.99 -11.54 7.23
CA ALA A 111 -9.38 -12.92 7.58
C ALA A 111 -8.31 -13.95 7.16
N ARG A 112 -7.72 -13.78 5.98
CA ARG A 112 -6.65 -14.66 5.49
C ARG A 112 -5.35 -14.52 6.30
N VAL A 113 -4.99 -13.31 6.72
CA VAL A 113 -3.84 -13.10 7.62
C VAL A 113 -4.07 -13.75 8.99
N GLU A 114 -5.31 -13.71 9.52
CA GLU A 114 -5.65 -14.42 10.76
C GLU A 114 -5.50 -15.94 10.62
N GLU A 115 -5.82 -16.53 9.47
CA GLU A 115 -5.53 -17.93 9.18
C GLU A 115 -4.03 -18.21 9.22
N TYR A 116 -3.20 -17.31 8.69
CA TYR A 116 -1.73 -17.43 8.76
C TYR A 116 -1.23 -17.30 10.19
N ILE A 117 -1.77 -16.37 11.00
CA ILE A 117 -1.43 -16.25 12.41
C ILE A 117 -1.77 -17.55 13.17
N THR A 118 -2.91 -18.13 12.90
CA THR A 118 -3.34 -19.41 13.51
C THR A 118 -2.40 -20.55 13.12
N LYS A 119 -1.92 -20.59 11.89
CA LYS A 119 -1.13 -21.70 11.35
C LYS A 119 0.39 -21.57 11.65
N TYR A 120 0.93 -20.37 11.56
CA TYR A 120 2.37 -20.12 11.61
C TYR A 120 2.82 -19.36 12.87
N GLY A 121 1.87 -18.83 13.65
CA GLY A 121 2.11 -18.03 14.83
C GLY A 121 2.22 -16.54 14.56
N LEU A 122 1.80 -15.74 15.56
CA LEU A 122 1.74 -14.28 15.47
C LEU A 122 3.10 -13.66 15.15
N GLU A 123 4.16 -14.08 15.86
CA GLU A 123 5.50 -13.52 15.74
C GLU A 123 6.06 -13.62 14.31
N GLN A 124 5.87 -14.78 13.64
CA GLN A 124 6.39 -14.99 12.29
C GLN A 124 5.62 -14.15 11.27
N VAL A 125 4.29 -14.04 11.46
CA VAL A 125 3.43 -13.25 10.57
C VAL A 125 3.73 -11.76 10.72
N GLU A 126 3.80 -11.24 11.96
CA GLU A 126 4.16 -9.85 12.22
C GLU A 126 5.56 -9.51 11.70
N HIS A 127 6.55 -10.38 11.91
CA HIS A 127 7.89 -10.18 11.34
C HIS A 127 7.86 -10.09 9.81
N THR A 128 7.05 -10.91 9.15
CA THR A 128 6.87 -10.84 7.69
C THR A 128 6.18 -9.53 7.27
N MET A 129 5.20 -9.09 8.03
CA MET A 129 4.54 -7.79 7.81
C MET A 129 5.52 -6.63 8.02
N ASP A 130 6.34 -6.65 9.07
CA ASP A 130 7.38 -5.64 9.32
C ASP A 130 8.34 -5.50 8.15
N MET A 131 8.80 -6.63 7.58
CA MET A 131 9.64 -6.62 6.38
C MET A 131 8.94 -5.95 5.19
N ALA A 132 7.65 -6.22 4.99
CA ALA A 132 6.89 -5.62 3.92
C ALA A 132 6.61 -4.12 4.17
N PHE A 133 6.29 -3.71 5.40
CA PHE A 133 6.11 -2.31 5.78
C PHE A 133 7.36 -1.47 5.58
N ALA A 134 8.54 -2.03 5.86
CA ALA A 134 9.81 -1.34 5.61
C ALA A 134 9.99 -0.93 4.13
N MET A 135 9.29 -1.61 3.22
CA MET A 135 9.36 -1.39 1.77
C MET A 135 8.08 -0.77 1.17
N GLU A 136 7.06 -0.45 1.97
CA GLU A 136 5.75 0.03 1.47
C GLU A 136 5.84 1.29 0.59
N LYS A 137 6.82 2.17 0.89
CA LYS A 137 7.05 3.40 0.12
C LYS A 137 7.78 3.16 -1.20
N SER A 138 8.38 1.98 -1.35
CA SER A 138 9.18 1.58 -2.52
C SER A 138 8.30 0.78 -3.48
N ILE A 139 7.28 1.43 -4.04
CA ILE A 139 6.40 0.89 -5.08
C ILE A 139 6.51 1.72 -6.35
N SER A 140 6.25 1.11 -7.50
CA SER A 140 6.27 1.80 -8.79
C SER A 140 4.89 1.83 -9.45
N TRP A 141 4.12 2.87 -9.18
CA TRP A 141 2.82 3.06 -9.83
C TRP A 141 2.94 3.24 -11.36
N LYS A 142 4.10 3.68 -11.88
CA LYS A 142 4.37 3.83 -13.31
C LYS A 142 4.43 2.50 -14.04
N LYS A 143 5.00 1.47 -13.39
CA LYS A 143 5.15 0.12 -13.97
C LYS A 143 3.85 -0.69 -13.95
N GLY A 144 2.82 -0.19 -13.28
CA GLY A 144 1.53 -0.85 -13.14
C GLY A 144 1.55 -1.94 -12.06
N PHE A 145 0.33 -2.30 -11.62
CA PHE A 145 0.17 -3.30 -10.55
C PHE A 145 0.48 -4.71 -11.06
N TYR A 146 -0.14 -5.10 -12.19
CA TYR A 146 0.07 -6.41 -12.79
C TYR A 146 1.19 -6.35 -13.82
N ARG A 147 2.27 -7.09 -13.57
CA ARG A 147 3.38 -7.26 -14.51
C ARG A 147 3.99 -8.65 -14.38
N LYS A 148 4.58 -9.13 -15.45
CA LYS A 148 5.23 -10.44 -15.47
C LYS A 148 6.53 -10.39 -14.66
N PRO A 149 6.86 -11.45 -13.90
CA PRO A 149 8.17 -11.61 -13.29
C PRO A 149 9.30 -11.50 -14.33
N TYR A 150 10.49 -11.13 -13.87
CA TYR A 150 11.66 -11.22 -14.72
C TYR A 150 11.92 -12.67 -15.14
N GLU A 151 12.38 -12.87 -16.37
CA GLU A 151 12.82 -14.18 -16.79
C GLU A 151 13.97 -14.65 -15.90
N SER A 152 13.91 -15.92 -15.48
CA SER A 152 14.98 -16.53 -14.68
C SER A 152 16.30 -16.46 -15.43
N ARG A 153 17.39 -16.17 -14.75
CA ARG A 153 18.73 -16.20 -15.33
C ARG A 153 18.98 -17.55 -16.00
N LYS A 154 19.14 -17.56 -17.30
CA LYS A 154 19.61 -18.74 -18.00
C LYS A 154 21.10 -18.87 -17.68
N LYS A 155 21.49 -19.94 -16.98
CA LYS A 155 22.88 -20.29 -16.86
C LYS A 155 23.39 -20.69 -18.24
N VAL A 156 24.13 -19.81 -18.90
CA VAL A 156 24.77 -20.13 -20.16
C VAL A 156 26.07 -20.86 -19.83
N TRP A 157 26.09 -22.14 -20.11
CA TRP A 157 27.28 -22.96 -19.98
C TRP A 157 28.09 -22.77 -21.26
N LYS A 158 29.31 -22.24 -21.14
CA LYS A 158 30.27 -22.23 -22.25
C LYS A 158 31.28 -23.34 -22.02
N SER A 159 31.51 -24.13 -23.01
CA SER A 159 32.63 -25.08 -23.01
C SER A 159 33.93 -24.27 -22.96
N ARG A 160 34.88 -24.65 -22.11
CA ARG A 160 36.24 -24.11 -22.16
C ARG A 160 36.89 -24.44 -23.48
N LYS A 161 37.57 -23.50 -24.11
CA LYS A 161 38.45 -23.81 -25.23
C LYS A 161 39.64 -24.59 -24.66
N VAL A 162 39.89 -25.79 -25.22
CA VAL A 162 41.08 -26.56 -24.88
C VAL A 162 42.28 -25.79 -25.43
N GLU A 163 43.22 -25.44 -24.53
CA GLU A 163 44.49 -24.80 -24.90
C GLU A 163 45.54 -25.88 -25.21
N GLU A 164 46.53 -25.53 -26.09
CA GLU A 164 47.50 -26.43 -26.67
C GLU A 164 48.41 -27.17 -25.62
N PHE A 165 48.35 -26.79 -24.35
CA PHE A 165 49.13 -27.36 -23.27
C PHE A 165 48.31 -28.00 -22.15
N ASP A 166 46.98 -28.13 -22.30
CA ASP A 166 46.13 -28.73 -21.26
C ASP A 166 46.48 -30.21 -20.97
N ASP A 167 47.04 -30.92 -21.95
CA ASP A 167 47.52 -32.32 -21.84
C ASP A 167 48.70 -32.44 -20.87
N MET A 168 49.55 -31.41 -20.80
CA MET A 168 50.74 -31.43 -19.93
C MET A 168 50.45 -31.26 -18.42
N PHE A 169 49.28 -30.71 -18.09
CA PHE A 169 48.88 -30.45 -16.72
C PHE A 169 47.77 -31.39 -16.22
N GLY A 170 47.46 -32.47 -16.95
CA GLY A 170 46.45 -33.45 -16.55
C GLY A 170 45.03 -32.90 -16.56
N LEU A 171 44.77 -31.79 -17.24
CA LEU A 171 43.47 -31.10 -17.35
C LEU A 171 42.63 -31.58 -18.52
N SER A 172 43.14 -32.59 -19.24
CA SER A 172 42.56 -33.09 -20.51
C SER A 172 41.32 -33.99 -20.32
N GLU A 173 41.01 -34.42 -19.11
CA GLU A 173 39.97 -35.43 -18.89
C GLU A 173 38.53 -34.86 -18.73
N ASP A 174 38.34 -33.55 -18.63
CA ASP A 174 36.97 -32.98 -18.56
C ASP A 174 36.81 -31.78 -19.50
N PRO A 175 36.44 -32.00 -20.77
CA PRO A 175 36.12 -30.92 -21.72
C PRO A 175 34.88 -30.13 -21.35
N HIS A 176 34.31 -30.40 -20.17
CA HIS A 176 33.08 -29.80 -19.66
C HIS A 176 33.28 -28.95 -18.42
N ILE A 177 34.44 -28.33 -18.18
CA ILE A 177 34.56 -27.26 -17.20
C ILE A 177 33.69 -26.12 -17.72
N LYS A 178 32.51 -26.09 -17.16
CA LYS A 178 31.46 -25.13 -17.50
C LYS A 178 31.74 -23.84 -16.76
N GLU A 179 32.30 -22.86 -17.46
CA GLU A 179 32.40 -21.52 -16.94
C GLU A 179 31.00 -20.89 -16.92
N VAL A 180 30.50 -20.59 -15.72
CA VAL A 180 29.25 -19.85 -15.56
C VAL A 180 29.57 -18.40 -15.86
N VAL A 181 29.27 -17.96 -17.07
CA VAL A 181 29.37 -16.53 -17.38
C VAL A 181 28.19 -15.81 -16.71
N GLU A 182 28.44 -15.33 -15.51
CA GLU A 182 27.52 -14.46 -14.75
C GLU A 182 27.69 -13.02 -15.24
N ASN A 183 27.23 -12.69 -16.43
CA ASN A 183 27.46 -11.35 -16.95
C ASN A 183 26.20 -10.50 -17.14
N ASP A 184 25.02 -11.00 -16.74
CA ASP A 184 23.81 -10.20 -16.79
C ASP A 184 23.44 -9.69 -15.41
N LYS A 185 23.44 -8.35 -15.27
CA LYS A 185 22.95 -7.69 -14.07
C LYS A 185 21.50 -8.11 -13.80
N PHE A 186 21.22 -8.58 -12.58
CA PHE A 186 19.88 -8.89 -12.14
C PHE A 186 19.49 -7.94 -10.99
N PRO A 187 18.36 -7.26 -11.08
CA PRO A 187 17.41 -7.24 -12.21
C PRO A 187 18.00 -6.57 -13.47
N PRO A 188 17.50 -6.89 -14.68
CA PRO A 188 18.04 -6.36 -15.94
C PRO A 188 17.91 -4.83 -16.08
N ARG A 189 17.04 -4.23 -15.28
CA ARG A 189 16.84 -2.77 -15.14
C ARG A 189 16.69 -2.44 -13.65
N PRO A 190 17.05 -1.22 -13.23
CA PRO A 190 16.81 -0.79 -11.85
C PRO A 190 15.35 -1.00 -11.45
N GLU A 191 15.14 -1.59 -10.28
CA GLU A 191 13.84 -1.89 -9.74
C GLU A 191 13.55 -0.99 -8.53
N ASP A 192 12.47 -0.24 -8.63
CA ASP A 192 11.97 0.70 -7.63
C ASP A 192 10.76 0.15 -6.85
N ASP A 193 10.14 -0.94 -7.34
CA ASP A 193 9.07 -1.64 -6.66
C ASP A 193 9.63 -2.84 -5.89
N LEU A 194 10.11 -2.56 -4.68
CA LEU A 194 10.79 -3.57 -3.86
C LEU A 194 9.83 -4.66 -3.38
N LEU A 195 8.59 -4.32 -3.05
CA LEU A 195 7.59 -5.32 -2.63
C LEU A 195 7.35 -6.34 -3.76
N TRP A 196 7.17 -5.86 -4.99
CA TRP A 196 7.04 -6.76 -6.14
C TRP A 196 8.31 -7.57 -6.38
N PHE A 197 9.48 -6.94 -6.26
CA PHE A 197 10.75 -7.60 -6.50
C PHE A 197 10.97 -8.77 -5.55
N PHE A 198 10.80 -8.54 -4.25
CA PHE A 198 10.97 -9.58 -3.24
C PHE A 198 9.89 -10.65 -3.32
N ALA A 199 8.63 -10.30 -3.54
CA ALA A 199 7.55 -11.27 -3.73
C ALA A 199 7.82 -12.26 -4.88
N ASN A 200 8.55 -11.83 -5.93
CA ASN A 200 8.80 -12.66 -7.10
C ASN A 200 10.20 -13.30 -7.16
N ASN A 201 11.17 -12.81 -6.38
CA ASN A 201 12.56 -13.23 -6.53
C ASN A 201 13.21 -13.71 -5.21
N ALA A 202 12.65 -13.39 -4.05
CA ALA A 202 13.15 -13.88 -2.76
C ALA A 202 12.66 -15.32 -2.51
N ARG A 203 13.37 -16.02 -1.62
CA ARG A 203 12.98 -17.35 -1.14
C ARG A 203 11.93 -17.20 -0.04
N LEU A 204 10.72 -16.86 -0.43
CA LEU A 204 9.57 -16.73 0.47
C LEU A 204 8.69 -17.97 0.40
N GLU A 205 8.17 -18.37 1.55
CA GLU A 205 7.08 -19.33 1.61
C GLU A 205 5.82 -18.75 0.95
N PRO A 206 4.89 -19.58 0.42
CA PRO A 206 3.70 -19.10 -0.27
C PRO A 206 2.88 -18.08 0.53
N TRP A 207 2.73 -18.29 1.84
CA TRP A 207 2.00 -17.38 2.73
C TRP A 207 2.73 -16.04 2.96
N GLN A 208 4.07 -16.06 3.03
CA GLN A 208 4.88 -14.83 3.13
C GLN A 208 4.76 -14.00 1.85
N LYS A 209 4.82 -14.67 0.70
CA LYS A 209 4.61 -14.02 -0.59
C LYS A 209 3.25 -13.36 -0.68
N ASP A 210 2.19 -14.03 -0.21
CA ASP A 210 0.84 -13.48 -0.18
C ASP A 210 0.76 -12.22 0.71
N ILE A 211 1.42 -12.20 1.88
CA ILE A 211 1.52 -11.01 2.73
C ILE A 211 2.19 -9.85 1.97
N PHE A 212 3.30 -10.09 1.26
CA PHE A 212 3.94 -9.05 0.44
C PHE A 212 3.03 -8.51 -0.65
N GLU A 213 2.24 -9.38 -1.29
CA GLU A 213 1.27 -8.98 -2.32
C GLU A 213 0.11 -8.16 -1.72
N ILE A 214 -0.40 -8.55 -0.53
CA ILE A 214 -1.40 -7.79 0.24
C ILE A 214 -0.87 -6.39 0.56
N MET A 215 0.29 -6.30 1.17
CA MET A 215 0.90 -5.02 1.55
C MET A 215 1.18 -4.13 0.34
N ARG A 216 1.58 -4.73 -0.77
CA ARG A 216 1.80 -4.00 -2.02
C ARG A 216 0.51 -3.41 -2.59
N GLU A 217 -0.59 -4.16 -2.55
CA GLU A 217 -1.89 -3.65 -3.02
C GLU A 217 -2.40 -2.51 -2.14
N GLU A 218 -2.24 -2.62 -0.83
CA GLU A 218 -2.55 -1.53 0.10
C GLU A 218 -1.66 -0.30 -0.17
N ALA A 219 -0.36 -0.49 -0.38
CA ALA A 219 0.55 0.60 -0.74
C ALA A 219 0.12 1.31 -2.05
N PHE A 220 -0.34 0.57 -3.06
CA PHE A 220 -0.89 1.14 -4.30
C PHE A 220 -2.19 1.92 -4.05
N TYR A 221 -3.04 1.46 -3.13
CA TYR A 221 -4.25 2.17 -2.74
C TYR A 221 -3.94 3.50 -2.05
N PHE A 222 -2.96 3.53 -1.14
CA PHE A 222 -2.57 4.73 -0.40
C PHE A 222 -1.67 5.69 -1.19
N TYR A 223 -0.92 5.20 -2.18
CA TYR A 223 0.05 6.01 -2.93
C TYR A 223 -0.51 7.34 -3.46
N PRO A 224 -1.64 7.38 -4.19
CA PRO A 224 -2.17 8.64 -4.70
C PRO A 224 -2.62 9.58 -3.57
N GLN A 225 -3.07 9.07 -2.43
CA GLN A 225 -3.45 9.88 -1.27
C GLN A 225 -2.25 10.65 -0.71
N TYR A 226 -1.11 9.99 -0.52
CA TYR A 226 0.12 10.63 -0.08
C TYR A 226 0.68 11.58 -1.13
N TYR A 227 0.73 11.14 -2.37
CA TYR A 227 1.34 11.90 -3.45
C TYR A 227 0.58 13.19 -3.78
N THR A 228 -0.73 13.18 -3.66
CA THR A 228 -1.59 14.32 -3.99
C THR A 228 -2.09 15.08 -2.76
N LYS A 229 -1.62 14.77 -1.55
CA LYS A 229 -2.19 15.30 -0.31
C LYS A 229 -2.40 16.83 -0.36
N ILE A 230 -1.36 17.59 -0.68
CA ILE A 230 -1.41 19.06 -0.68
C ILE A 230 -2.47 19.60 -1.65
N ILE A 231 -2.50 19.07 -2.90
CA ILE A 231 -3.45 19.53 -3.90
C ILE A 231 -4.88 19.05 -3.59
N ASN A 232 -5.02 17.87 -3.03
CA ASN A 232 -6.31 17.33 -2.61
C ASN A 232 -6.93 18.17 -1.49
N GLU A 233 -6.15 18.50 -0.45
CA GLU A 233 -6.57 19.38 0.64
C GLU A 233 -6.91 20.81 0.13
N GLY A 234 -6.07 21.37 -0.72
CA GLY A 234 -6.33 22.70 -1.30
C GLY A 234 -7.59 22.72 -2.14
N PHE A 235 -7.83 21.68 -2.94
CA PHE A 235 -9.05 21.55 -3.74
C PHE A 235 -10.29 21.37 -2.85
N ALA A 236 -10.24 20.50 -1.84
CA ALA A 236 -11.33 20.29 -0.90
C ALA A 236 -11.66 21.58 -0.12
N SER A 237 -10.64 22.34 0.31
CA SER A 237 -10.82 23.64 0.95
C SER A 237 -11.48 24.67 0.03
N PHE A 238 -11.11 24.71 -1.24
CA PHE A 238 -11.77 25.56 -2.25
C PHE A 238 -13.25 25.21 -2.42
N ILE A 239 -13.57 23.93 -2.62
CA ILE A 239 -14.96 23.47 -2.75
C ILE A 239 -15.76 23.73 -1.47
N HIS A 240 -15.15 23.52 -0.29
CA HIS A 240 -15.74 23.85 1.00
C HIS A 240 -16.18 25.34 1.03
N ALA A 241 -15.27 26.26 0.69
CA ALA A 241 -15.56 27.69 0.71
C ALA A 241 -16.69 28.07 -0.26
N GLU A 242 -16.67 27.53 -1.50
CA GLU A 242 -17.72 27.76 -2.50
C GLU A 242 -19.10 27.25 -2.04
N LEU A 243 -19.16 26.03 -1.47
CA LEU A 243 -20.41 25.46 -0.98
C LEU A 243 -20.96 26.22 0.23
N MET A 244 -20.10 26.63 1.17
CA MET A 244 -20.53 27.42 2.33
C MET A 244 -21.02 28.80 1.92
N TYR A 245 -20.40 29.44 0.93
CA TYR A 245 -20.87 30.71 0.38
C TYR A 245 -22.27 30.59 -0.27
N MET A 246 -22.58 29.46 -0.89
CA MET A 246 -23.90 29.22 -1.50
C MET A 246 -25.00 28.96 -0.44
N LEU A 247 -24.63 28.57 0.77
CA LEU A 247 -25.54 28.29 1.89
C LEU A 247 -25.78 29.50 2.77
N SER A 248 -24.95 30.54 2.68
CA SER A 248 -25.07 31.80 3.43
C SER A 248 -26.03 32.79 2.75
#